data_4d1420b69f4a8847e00b9a4b348c72d8
#
_entry.id   4d1420b69f4a8847e00b9a4b348c72d8
#
_cell.length_a   1.000
_cell.length_b   1.000
_cell.length_c   1.000
_cell.angle_alpha   90.00
_cell.angle_beta   90.00
_cell.angle_gamma   90.00
#
_symmetry.space_group_name_H-M   'P 1'
#
loop_
_entity.id
_entity.type
_entity.pdbx_description
1 polymer ?
#
loop_
_entity_poly.entity_id
_entity_poly.type
_entity_poly.pdbx_seq_one_letter_code
_entity_poly.pdbx_strand_id
1 'polypeptide(L)'
;MKPSTEDPPAIACPIGPVVDIVFSRWTTPILWSLHAFGRQRFVELQRRIGTVTPKVLTQRLRRLERDGLIVRTYHPEVPPRVEYEISDLGQSLAPLFASLGEWAAVNLPEVDKARAAYDVRGA
;
A
#
# COMPACT_ATOMS: atom_id res chain seq x y z
N MET A 1 -29.34 -23.69 8.13
CA MET A 1 -29.07 -23.19 8.16
C MET A 1 -28.33 -22.78 8.41
N LYS A 2 -28.19 -22.40 8.29
CA LYS A 2 -27.51 -21.95 8.46
C LYS A 2 -27.22 -21.17 8.99
N PRO A 3 -27.18 -20.86 9.31
CA PRO A 3 -27.02 -19.94 9.76
C PRO A 3 -26.27 -19.28 10.14
N SER A 4 -26.16 -19.35 10.32
CA SER A 4 -25.44 -18.84 10.62
C SER A 4 -24.68 -18.37 10.15
N THR A 5 -24.59 -18.94 9.93
CA THR A 5 -23.76 -18.58 9.06
C THR A 5 -23.72 -17.24 8.60
N GLU A 6 -24.56 -16.81 8.38
CA GLU A 6 -24.60 -15.64 7.77
C GLU A 6 -24.23 -14.46 8.51
N ASP A 7 -24.25 -14.53 9.68
CA ASP A 7 -23.97 -13.36 10.39
C ASP A 7 -22.53 -12.95 10.45
N PRO A 8 -21.60 -13.80 10.45
CA PRO A 8 -20.23 -13.35 10.62
C PRO A 8 -19.79 -12.22 9.71
N PRO A 9 -20.09 -12.28 8.42
CA PRO A 9 -19.64 -11.19 7.58
C PRO A 9 -20.24 -9.86 7.96
N ALA A 10 -21.45 -9.89 8.46
CA ALA A 10 -22.14 -8.66 8.77
C ALA A 10 -21.50 -7.93 9.93
N ILE A 11 -20.83 -8.64 10.81
CA ILE A 11 -20.18 -8.01 11.94
C ILE A 11 -18.69 -7.91 11.77
N ALA A 12 -18.21 -8.31 10.59
CA ALA A 12 -16.80 -8.19 10.31
C ALA A 12 -16.40 -6.72 10.21
N CYS A 13 -15.13 -6.49 10.32
CA CYS A 13 -14.58 -5.15 10.23
C CYS A 13 -14.96 -4.49 8.90
N PRO A 14 -15.57 -3.31 8.91
CA PRO A 14 -15.99 -2.68 7.67
C PRO A 14 -14.84 -2.28 6.77
N ILE A 15 -13.63 -2.21 7.27
CA ILE A 15 -12.48 -1.89 6.43
C ILE A 15 -11.79 -3.12 5.87
N GLY A 16 -12.33 -4.32 6.12
CA GLY A 16 -11.74 -5.55 5.63
C GLY A 16 -11.41 -5.53 4.15
N PRO A 17 -12.36 -5.18 3.27
CA PRO A 17 -12.08 -5.11 1.85
C PRO A 17 -10.97 -4.12 1.48
N VAL A 18 -10.86 -3.03 2.22
CA VAL A 18 -9.83 -2.02 1.99
C VAL A 18 -8.46 -2.53 2.38
N VAL A 19 -8.38 -3.32 3.45
CA VAL A 19 -7.11 -3.85 3.93
C VAL A 19 -6.40 -4.64 2.84
N ASP A 20 -7.14 -5.47 2.11
CA ASP A 20 -6.54 -6.27 1.03
C ASP A 20 -6.01 -5.41 -0.10
N ILE A 21 -6.63 -4.26 -0.33
CA ILE A 21 -6.22 -3.36 -1.41
C ILE A 21 -5.02 -2.51 -0.98
N VAL A 22 -5.06 -1.95 0.22
CA VAL A 22 -4.17 -0.86 0.63
C VAL A 22 -3.00 -1.35 1.46
N PHE A 23 -3.20 -2.35 2.31
CA PHE A 23 -2.21 -2.71 3.31
C PHE A 23 -1.37 -3.94 2.99
N SER A 24 -1.29 -4.34 1.73
CA SER A 24 -0.31 -5.36 1.38
C SER A 24 1.09 -4.74 1.51
N ARG A 25 2.07 -5.58 1.70
CA ARG A 25 3.43 -5.13 2.05
C ARG A 25 3.98 -4.05 1.13
N TRP A 26 3.75 -4.17 -0.17
CA TRP A 26 4.37 -3.26 -1.14
C TRP A 26 3.42 -2.19 -1.66
N THR A 27 2.12 -2.32 -1.42
CA THR A 27 1.13 -1.39 -1.94
C THR A 27 1.31 0.01 -1.35
N THR A 28 1.44 0.09 -0.03
CA THR A 28 1.60 1.38 0.63
C THR A 28 2.85 2.12 0.16
N PRO A 29 4.04 1.48 0.13
CA PRO A 29 5.23 2.15 -0.42
C PRO A 29 5.06 2.61 -1.86
N ILE A 30 4.41 1.82 -2.72
CA ILE A 30 4.20 2.19 -4.11
C ILE A 30 3.32 3.44 -4.18
N LEU A 31 2.16 3.41 -3.53
CA LEU A 31 1.24 4.54 -3.56
C LEU A 31 1.85 5.79 -2.94
N TRP A 32 2.57 5.63 -1.84
CA TRP A 32 3.26 6.74 -1.21
C TRP A 32 4.28 7.37 -2.15
N SER A 33 5.09 6.56 -2.81
CA SER A 33 6.12 7.06 -3.71
C SER A 33 5.50 7.83 -4.89
N LEU A 34 4.43 7.28 -5.47
CA LEU A 34 3.76 7.96 -6.59
C LEU A 34 3.07 9.24 -6.14
N HIS A 35 2.53 9.25 -4.94
CA HIS A 35 1.91 10.45 -4.38
C HIS A 35 2.96 11.53 -4.11
N ALA A 36 4.07 11.16 -3.50
CA ALA A 36 5.06 12.12 -3.04
C ALA A 36 5.95 12.67 -4.16
N PHE A 37 6.28 11.83 -5.14
CA PHE A 37 7.27 12.18 -6.16
C PHE A 37 6.67 12.28 -7.57
N GLY A 38 5.39 11.96 -7.73
CA GLY A 38 4.72 12.07 -9.01
C GLY A 38 4.99 10.92 -9.94
N ARG A 39 4.79 11.16 -11.22
CA ARG A 39 4.92 10.17 -12.28
C ARG A 39 6.33 9.59 -12.33
N GLN A 40 6.42 8.27 -12.45
CA GLN A 40 7.70 7.58 -12.43
C GLN A 40 7.70 6.40 -13.39
N ARG A 41 8.89 6.07 -13.89
CA ARG A 41 9.13 4.83 -14.60
C ARG A 41 9.35 3.71 -13.61
N PHE A 42 9.25 2.47 -14.11
CA PHE A 42 9.43 1.27 -13.29
C PHE A 42 10.76 1.29 -12.53
N VAL A 43 11.85 1.62 -13.22
CA VAL A 43 13.18 1.61 -12.60
C VAL A 43 13.31 2.65 -11.50
N GLU A 44 12.72 3.81 -11.72
CA GLU A 44 12.74 4.87 -10.71
C GLU A 44 11.98 4.46 -9.47
N LEU A 45 10.79 3.88 -9.68
CA LEU A 45 9.95 3.43 -8.58
C LEU A 45 10.63 2.30 -7.80
N GLN A 46 11.22 1.34 -8.51
CA GLN A 46 11.94 0.26 -7.86
C GLN A 46 13.10 0.77 -7.01
N ARG A 47 13.83 1.75 -7.54
CA ARG A 47 14.97 2.32 -6.82
C ARG A 47 14.53 3.03 -5.55
N ARG A 48 13.42 3.76 -5.61
CA ARG A 48 12.91 4.48 -4.43
C ARG A 48 12.40 3.55 -3.35
N ILE A 49 11.75 2.46 -3.75
CA ILE A 49 11.24 1.48 -2.78
C ILE A 49 12.39 0.67 -2.19
N GLY A 50 13.38 0.33 -3.01
CA GLY A 50 14.63 -0.26 -2.55
C GLY A 50 14.67 -1.77 -2.63
N THR A 51 13.92 -2.46 -1.79
CA THR A 51 14.11 -3.90 -1.60
C THR A 51 13.13 -4.78 -2.36
N VAL A 52 12.20 -4.21 -3.11
CA VAL A 52 11.22 -4.98 -3.86
C VAL A 52 11.88 -5.58 -5.10
N THR A 53 11.56 -6.84 -5.39
CA THR A 53 12.05 -7.47 -6.61
C THR A 53 11.27 -7.01 -7.82
N PRO A 54 11.85 -7.05 -9.04
CA PRO A 54 11.11 -6.68 -10.24
C PRO A 54 9.84 -7.49 -10.43
N LYS A 55 9.87 -8.77 -10.11
CA LYS A 55 8.70 -9.64 -10.25
C LYS A 55 7.56 -9.18 -9.34
N VAL A 56 7.88 -8.93 -8.09
CA VAL A 56 6.86 -8.50 -7.11
C VAL A 56 6.34 -7.12 -7.46
N LEU A 57 7.21 -6.20 -7.83
CA LEU A 57 6.79 -4.86 -8.22
C LEU A 57 5.86 -4.90 -9.43
N THR A 58 6.20 -5.70 -10.44
CA THR A 58 5.33 -5.86 -11.60
C THR A 58 3.95 -6.37 -11.20
N GLN A 59 3.90 -7.38 -10.36
CA GLN A 59 2.63 -7.95 -9.92
C GLN A 59 1.79 -6.93 -9.15
N ARG A 60 2.43 -6.17 -8.26
CA ARG A 60 1.71 -5.17 -7.47
C ARG A 60 1.21 -4.01 -8.32
N LEU A 61 2.02 -3.56 -9.27
CA LEU A 61 1.61 -2.49 -10.16
C LEU A 61 0.40 -2.91 -11.01
N ARG A 62 0.41 -4.14 -11.52
CA ARG A 62 -0.74 -4.65 -12.28
C ARG A 62 -2.00 -4.67 -11.44
N ARG A 63 -1.87 -5.08 -10.18
CA ARG A 63 -3.01 -5.14 -9.28
C ARG A 63 -3.55 -3.76 -8.96
N LEU A 64 -2.66 -2.81 -8.70
CA LEU A 64 -3.07 -1.43 -8.44
C LEU A 64 -3.71 -0.78 -9.66
N GLU A 65 -3.20 -1.07 -10.83
CA GLU A 65 -3.81 -0.60 -12.07
C GLU A 65 -5.20 -1.20 -12.24
N ARG A 66 -5.34 -2.50 -12.00
CA ARG A 66 -6.63 -3.17 -12.08
C ARG A 66 -7.65 -2.58 -11.12
N ASP A 67 -7.20 -2.23 -9.92
CA ASP A 67 -8.07 -1.63 -8.90
C ASP A 67 -8.33 -0.14 -9.14
N GLY A 68 -7.73 0.43 -10.16
CA GLY A 68 -7.96 1.84 -10.52
C GLY A 68 -7.21 2.84 -9.65
N LEU A 69 -6.23 2.40 -8.87
CA LEU A 69 -5.49 3.27 -7.97
C LEU A 69 -4.30 3.94 -8.63
N ILE A 70 -3.80 3.37 -9.72
CA ILE A 70 -2.73 3.96 -10.50
C ILE A 70 -3.10 3.92 -11.98
N VAL A 71 -2.44 4.79 -12.74
CA VAL A 71 -2.58 4.85 -14.19
C VAL A 71 -1.23 4.49 -14.80
N ARG A 72 -1.28 3.60 -15.77
CA ARG A 72 -0.10 3.21 -16.52
C ARG A 72 -0.20 3.81 -17.90
N THR A 73 0.83 4.55 -18.32
CA THR A 73 0.88 5.17 -19.65
C THR A 73 2.02 4.55 -20.43
N TYR A 74 1.68 3.98 -21.58
CA TYR A 74 2.64 3.40 -22.50
C TYR A 74 2.95 4.40 -23.61
N HIS A 75 4.22 4.66 -23.83
CA HIS A 75 4.68 5.53 -24.92
C HIS A 75 5.35 4.67 -25.98
N PRO A 76 4.79 4.56 -27.18
CA PRO A 76 5.35 3.72 -28.25
C PRO A 76 6.53 4.40 -28.93
N GLU A 77 7.57 4.62 -28.18
CA GLU A 77 8.82 5.20 -28.63
C GLU A 77 9.84 4.10 -28.87
N VAL A 78 11.04 4.49 -29.30
CA VAL A 78 12.15 3.55 -29.45
C VAL A 78 13.30 4.12 -28.64
N PRO A 79 13.66 3.49 -27.52
CA PRO A 79 13.00 2.34 -26.89
C PRO A 79 11.64 2.73 -26.29
N PRO A 80 10.73 1.76 -26.10
CA PRO A 80 9.43 2.06 -25.52
C PRO A 80 9.57 2.52 -24.07
N ARG A 81 8.63 3.36 -23.66
CA ARG A 81 8.64 3.92 -22.31
C ARG A 81 7.28 3.68 -21.65
N VAL A 82 7.32 3.27 -20.40
CA VAL A 82 6.11 3.09 -19.59
C VAL A 82 6.26 3.92 -18.33
N GLU A 83 5.22 4.67 -18.00
CA GLU A 83 5.19 5.50 -16.81
C GLU A 83 3.98 5.17 -15.97
N TYR A 84 4.12 5.35 -14.67
CA TYR A 84 3.08 5.10 -13.69
C TYR A 84 2.82 6.37 -12.90
N GLU A 85 1.56 6.63 -12.60
CA GLU A 85 1.18 7.74 -11.72
C GLU A 85 -0.03 7.34 -10.89
N ILE A 86 -0.19 8.00 -9.76
CA ILE A 86 -1.34 7.74 -8.92
C ILE A 86 -2.58 8.34 -9.58
N SER A 87 -3.69 7.62 -9.54
CA SER A 87 -4.96 8.11 -10.10
C SER A 87 -5.65 9.02 -9.09
N ASP A 88 -6.72 9.68 -9.53
CA ASP A 88 -7.54 10.47 -8.60
C ASP A 88 -8.10 9.59 -7.50
N LEU A 89 -8.51 8.37 -7.84
CA LEU A 89 -8.98 7.42 -6.83
C LEU A 89 -7.87 7.08 -5.83
N GLY A 90 -6.65 6.84 -6.33
CA GLY A 90 -5.51 6.60 -5.46
C GLY A 90 -5.20 7.79 -4.57
N GLN A 91 -5.30 9.02 -5.10
CA GLN A 91 -5.07 10.22 -4.31
C GLN A 91 -6.07 10.37 -3.18
N SER A 92 -7.27 9.83 -3.35
CA SER A 92 -8.28 9.90 -2.29
C SER A 92 -7.87 9.14 -1.03
N LEU A 93 -6.84 8.31 -1.10
CA LEU A 93 -6.29 7.61 0.06
C LEU A 93 -5.26 8.45 0.81
N ALA A 94 -4.82 9.58 0.26
CA ALA A 94 -3.77 10.39 0.89
C ALA A 94 -4.10 10.81 2.32
N PRO A 95 -5.33 11.25 2.64
CA PRO A 95 -5.66 11.58 4.03
C PRO A 95 -5.50 10.40 4.98
N LEU A 96 -5.80 9.19 4.53
CA LEU A 96 -5.62 7.99 5.33
C LEU A 96 -4.15 7.77 5.64
N PHE A 97 -3.29 7.89 4.63
CA PHE A 97 -1.85 7.72 4.84
C PHE A 97 -1.29 8.80 5.76
N ALA A 98 -1.76 10.02 5.62
CA ALA A 98 -1.34 11.11 6.51
C ALA A 98 -1.71 10.80 7.96
N SER A 99 -2.93 10.32 8.20
CA SER A 99 -3.37 9.95 9.54
C SER A 99 -2.54 8.81 10.11
N LEU A 100 -2.22 7.82 9.30
CA LEU A 100 -1.37 6.71 9.75
C LEU A 100 0.03 7.19 10.09
N GLY A 101 0.58 8.12 9.31
CA GLY A 101 1.89 8.69 9.57
C GLY A 101 1.90 9.47 10.88
N GLU A 102 0.86 10.24 11.15
CA GLU A 102 0.72 10.97 12.41
C GLU A 102 0.63 10.02 13.59
N TRP A 103 -0.16 8.98 13.46
CA TRP A 103 -0.28 7.99 14.52
C TRP A 103 1.07 7.33 14.78
N ALA A 104 1.79 7.00 13.73
CA ALA A 104 3.11 6.37 13.85
C ALA A 104 4.09 7.27 14.61
N ALA A 105 4.13 8.54 14.24
CA ALA A 105 5.06 9.49 14.85
C ALA A 105 4.83 9.61 16.36
N VAL A 106 3.57 9.58 16.78
CA VAL A 106 3.22 9.74 18.19
C VAL A 106 3.34 8.42 18.95
N ASN A 107 2.94 7.31 18.34
CA ASN A 107 2.68 6.07 19.07
C ASN A 107 3.69 4.96 18.87
N LEU A 108 4.49 4.96 17.80
CA LEU A 108 5.49 3.91 17.63
C LEU A 108 6.50 3.84 18.79
N PRO A 109 6.92 4.95 19.39
CA PRO A 109 7.75 4.87 20.61
C PRO A 109 7.10 4.07 21.72
N GLU A 110 5.78 4.18 21.89
CA GLU A 110 5.07 3.42 22.90
C GLU A 110 4.99 1.93 22.53
N VAL A 111 4.86 1.64 21.24
CA VAL A 111 4.91 0.26 20.75
C VAL A 111 6.28 -0.35 21.07
N ASP A 112 7.34 0.41 20.83
CA ASP A 112 8.70 -0.06 21.11
C ASP A 112 8.90 -0.32 22.59
N LYS A 113 8.38 0.55 23.44
CA LYS A 113 8.45 0.34 24.89
C LYS A 113 7.71 -0.93 25.30
N ALA A 114 6.53 -1.16 24.73
CA ALA A 114 5.74 -2.35 25.04
C ALA A 114 6.48 -3.61 24.61
N ARG A 115 7.10 -3.60 23.45
CA ARG A 115 7.89 -4.73 22.95
C ARG A 115 9.06 -5.01 23.86
N ALA A 116 9.78 -3.98 24.27
CA ALA A 116 10.93 -4.14 25.14
C ALA A 116 10.52 -4.72 26.49
N ALA A 117 9.40 -4.22 27.05
CA ALA A 117 8.91 -4.73 28.33
C ALA A 117 8.51 -6.20 28.23
N TYR A 118 7.87 -6.56 27.14
CA TYR A 118 7.47 -7.95 26.91
C TYR A 118 8.70 -8.86 26.82
N ASP A 119 9.69 -8.45 26.04
CA ASP A 119 10.90 -9.25 25.85
C ASP A 119 11.68 -9.44 27.14
N VAL A 120 11.71 -8.42 28.01
CA VAL A 120 12.38 -8.52 29.32
C VAL A 120 11.68 -9.55 30.21
N ARG A 121 10.36 -9.69 30.09
CA ARG A 121 9.65 -10.70 30.87
C ARG A 121 9.93 -12.12 30.39
N GLY A 122 10.64 -12.29 29.28
CA GLY A 122 11.02 -13.60 28.80
C GLY A 122 9.93 -14.37 28.12
N ALA A 123 8.91 -13.69 27.73
CA ALA A 123 7.77 -14.36 27.13
C ALA A 123 7.98 -14.64 25.65
#